data_ade4326518fa71d4f6482e4e4b4e7a62
#
_entry.id   ade4326518fa71d4f6482e4e4b4e7a62
#
_cell.length_a   1.000
_cell.length_b   1.000
_cell.length_c   1.000
_cell.angle_alpha   90.00
_cell.angle_beta   90.00
_cell.angle_gamma   90.00
#
_symmetry.space_group_name_H-M   'P 1'
#
loop_
_entity.id
_entity.type
_entity.pdbx_description
1 polymer ?
#
loop_
_entity_poly.entity_id
_entity_poly.type
_entity_poly.pdbx_seq_one_letter_code
_entity_poly.pdbx_strand_id
1 'polypeptide(L)'
;MSEKLNMLNMYPDFLNVYSDSANLKAIEYRAEKRGIDCKITVFKAGDAIDLKDYNLIFMGDGMRAGADAIRDDIFTRKEEILKAIDAGCCFFLIGSSFEMFGNSYILEDGKELEGLGICDYKTLEPTGKRAVGNILVDINCSGKKISVLGFENHATQIEGVTSPLGEVRSGSGNVHAGEGSKRYEGYIDDNIIATSMHGPVLIKNAGFTDFIIKKALKKDELEPLESEIEDKAFEMLKKRLTI
;
A
#
# COMPACT_ATOMS: atom_id res chain seq x y z
N MET A 1 -29.71 -7.76 3.56
CA MET A 1 -28.45 -8.55 3.59
C MET A 1 -27.37 -7.62 4.10
N SER A 2 -26.52 -8.06 5.04
CA SER A 2 -25.36 -7.26 5.47
C SER A 2 -24.41 -7.06 4.29
N GLU A 3 -23.80 -5.90 4.21
CA GLU A 3 -22.75 -5.62 3.24
C GLU A 3 -21.54 -6.50 3.53
N LYS A 4 -20.82 -6.93 2.50
CA LYS A 4 -19.67 -7.83 2.63
C LYS A 4 -18.41 -7.19 2.08
N LEU A 5 -17.29 -7.37 2.81
CA LEU A 5 -15.96 -6.98 2.40
C LEU A 5 -15.07 -8.24 2.34
N ASN A 6 -14.94 -8.79 1.15
CA ASN A 6 -14.06 -9.93 0.89
C ASN A 6 -12.65 -9.42 0.62
N MET A 7 -11.70 -9.83 1.43
CA MET A 7 -10.30 -9.40 1.34
C MET A 7 -9.40 -10.60 1.04
N LEU A 8 -8.46 -10.43 0.13
CA LEU A 8 -7.45 -11.42 -0.19
C LEU A 8 -6.08 -10.94 0.30
N ASN A 9 -5.40 -11.76 1.09
CA ASN A 9 -4.01 -11.57 1.48
C ASN A 9 -3.12 -12.44 0.62
N MET A 10 -2.45 -11.84 -0.37
CA MET A 10 -1.61 -12.59 -1.30
C MET A 10 -0.19 -12.77 -0.75
N TYR A 11 0.27 -14.01 -0.78
CA TYR A 11 1.63 -14.45 -0.42
C TYR A 11 2.12 -14.03 0.97
N PRO A 12 1.31 -14.09 2.06
CA PRO A 12 1.74 -13.60 3.37
C PRO A 12 2.92 -14.37 3.97
N ASP A 13 3.22 -15.56 3.48
CA ASP A 13 4.40 -16.34 3.89
C ASP A 13 5.72 -15.69 3.41
N PHE A 14 5.67 -14.84 2.38
CA PHE A 14 6.81 -14.15 1.76
C PHE A 14 6.74 -12.62 1.91
N LEU A 15 5.52 -12.07 1.96
CA LEU A 15 5.25 -10.62 1.93
C LEU A 15 4.62 -10.14 3.24
N ASN A 16 5.38 -10.19 4.34
CA ASN A 16 4.87 -9.79 5.66
C ASN A 16 5.98 -9.35 6.64
N VAL A 17 7.05 -8.72 6.11
CA VAL A 17 8.26 -8.42 6.89
C VAL A 17 7.97 -7.53 8.10
N TYR A 18 7.12 -6.53 7.97
CA TYR A 18 6.75 -5.61 9.06
C TYR A 18 5.39 -5.92 9.67
N SER A 19 4.96 -7.19 9.61
CA SER A 19 3.60 -7.60 10.00
C SER A 19 2.53 -6.87 9.18
N ASP A 20 2.80 -6.61 7.90
CA ASP A 20 1.93 -5.82 7.02
C ASP A 20 0.53 -6.42 6.88
N SER A 21 0.38 -7.74 7.02
CA SER A 21 -0.94 -8.39 7.10
C SER A 21 -1.85 -7.83 8.21
N ALA A 22 -1.29 -7.17 9.23
CA ALA A 22 -2.07 -6.51 10.27
C ALA A 22 -2.83 -5.26 9.73
N ASN A 23 -2.49 -4.74 8.55
CA ASN A 23 -3.31 -3.73 7.88
C ASN A 23 -4.72 -4.26 7.58
N LEU A 24 -4.84 -5.54 7.20
CA LEU A 24 -6.15 -6.17 6.98
C LEU A 24 -6.95 -6.27 8.27
N LYS A 25 -6.29 -6.44 9.44
CA LYS A 25 -6.98 -6.45 10.74
C LYS A 25 -7.49 -5.07 11.14
N ALA A 26 -6.80 -4.00 10.76
CA ALA A 26 -7.29 -2.64 10.95
C ALA A 26 -8.56 -2.38 10.09
N ILE A 27 -8.56 -2.85 8.84
CA ILE A 27 -9.72 -2.77 7.94
C ILE A 27 -10.89 -3.59 8.50
N GLU A 28 -10.66 -4.86 8.84
CA GLU A 28 -11.66 -5.77 9.42
C GLU A 28 -12.31 -5.12 10.65
N TYR A 29 -11.51 -4.68 11.62
CA TYR A 29 -12.00 -4.04 12.85
C TYR A 29 -12.92 -2.84 12.56
N ARG A 30 -12.49 -1.91 11.69
CA ARG A 30 -13.26 -0.70 11.41
C ARG A 30 -14.50 -0.96 10.55
N ALA A 31 -14.47 -1.98 9.68
CA ALA A 31 -15.60 -2.41 8.88
C ALA A 31 -16.66 -3.13 9.73
N GLU A 32 -16.24 -4.09 10.57
CA GLU A 32 -17.13 -4.80 11.48
C GLU A 32 -17.83 -3.87 12.47
N LYS A 33 -17.14 -2.84 12.98
CA LYS A 33 -17.76 -1.79 13.83
C LYS A 33 -18.88 -1.03 13.13
N ARG A 34 -18.94 -1.07 11.79
CA ARG A 34 -20.01 -0.53 10.96
C ARG A 34 -21.04 -1.56 10.51
N GLY A 35 -20.96 -2.79 11.03
CA GLY A 35 -21.87 -3.89 10.65
C GLY A 35 -21.59 -4.48 9.26
N ILE A 36 -20.40 -4.24 8.71
CA ILE A 36 -19.94 -4.84 7.44
C ILE A 36 -19.33 -6.20 7.76
N ASP A 37 -19.85 -7.25 7.11
CA ASP A 37 -19.34 -8.63 7.24
C ASP A 37 -18.01 -8.78 6.51
N CYS A 38 -16.94 -9.14 7.22
CA CYS A 38 -15.59 -9.20 6.68
C CYS A 38 -15.09 -10.63 6.55
N LYS A 39 -14.42 -10.92 5.44
CA LYS A 39 -13.73 -12.19 5.23
C LYS A 39 -12.32 -11.94 4.70
N ILE A 40 -11.30 -12.46 5.39
CA ILE A 40 -9.92 -12.48 4.92
C ILE A 40 -9.60 -13.89 4.43
N THR A 41 -9.23 -14.01 3.17
CA THR A 41 -8.72 -15.26 2.55
C THR A 41 -7.22 -15.11 2.36
N VAL A 42 -6.46 -16.16 2.64
CA VAL A 42 -5.02 -16.24 2.37
C VAL A 42 -4.82 -16.91 1.02
N PHE A 43 -3.95 -16.34 0.20
CA PHE A 43 -3.53 -16.89 -1.08
C PHE A 43 -2.06 -17.29 -1.03
N LYS A 44 -1.77 -18.50 -1.50
CA LYS A 44 -0.41 -19.03 -1.67
C LYS A 44 -0.11 -19.27 -3.14
N ALA A 45 1.17 -19.27 -3.48
CA ALA A 45 1.60 -19.56 -4.85
C ALA A 45 1.02 -20.92 -5.31
N GLY A 46 0.43 -20.93 -6.49
CA GLY A 46 -0.23 -22.10 -7.05
C GLY A 46 -1.70 -22.29 -6.68
N ASP A 47 -2.27 -21.50 -5.76
CA ASP A 47 -3.70 -21.60 -5.46
C ASP A 47 -4.56 -21.20 -6.68
N ALA A 48 -5.68 -21.91 -6.85
CA ALA A 48 -6.66 -21.60 -7.88
C ALA A 48 -7.84 -20.82 -7.27
N ILE A 49 -7.86 -19.51 -7.51
CA ILE A 49 -8.94 -18.60 -7.08
C ILE A 49 -9.23 -17.59 -8.20
N ASP A 50 -10.43 -17.03 -8.22
CA ASP A 50 -10.75 -15.89 -9.09
C ASP A 50 -10.55 -14.58 -8.30
N LEU A 51 -9.60 -13.74 -8.72
CA LEU A 51 -9.30 -12.48 -8.06
C LEU A 51 -10.48 -11.51 -8.06
N LYS A 52 -11.42 -11.64 -9.01
CA LYS A 52 -12.62 -10.78 -9.11
C LYS A 52 -13.65 -11.04 -8.01
N ASP A 53 -13.51 -12.12 -7.25
CA ASP A 53 -14.40 -12.43 -6.12
C ASP A 53 -14.09 -11.57 -4.87
N TYR A 54 -13.05 -10.73 -4.94
CA TYR A 54 -12.57 -9.92 -3.82
C TYR A 54 -12.80 -8.42 -4.06
N ASN A 55 -13.14 -7.72 -2.97
CA ASN A 55 -13.26 -6.26 -2.96
C ASN A 55 -11.89 -5.60 -2.78
N LEU A 56 -11.02 -6.23 -1.97
CA LEU A 56 -9.68 -5.76 -1.67
C LEU A 56 -8.67 -6.89 -1.81
N ILE A 57 -7.62 -6.64 -2.57
CA ILE A 57 -6.46 -7.51 -2.70
C ILE A 57 -5.27 -6.80 -2.07
N PHE A 58 -4.70 -7.44 -1.06
CA PHE A 58 -3.57 -6.91 -0.29
C PHE A 58 -2.31 -7.70 -0.57
N MET A 59 -1.21 -6.98 -0.77
CA MET A 59 0.14 -7.54 -0.85
C MET A 59 1.08 -6.68 0.00
N GLY A 60 1.73 -7.31 0.97
CA GLY A 60 2.67 -6.64 1.87
C GLY A 60 4.08 -6.53 1.30
N ASP A 61 5.02 -6.16 2.17
CA ASP A 61 6.44 -6.11 1.85
C ASP A 61 7.14 -7.44 2.15
N GLY A 62 8.14 -7.75 1.34
CA GLY A 62 9.00 -8.91 1.49
C GLY A 62 10.48 -8.58 1.35
N MET A 63 11.32 -9.47 1.88
CA MET A 63 12.74 -9.44 1.53
C MET A 63 12.91 -9.82 0.05
N ARG A 64 14.00 -9.38 -0.58
CA ARG A 64 14.34 -9.70 -1.98
C ARG A 64 14.12 -11.18 -2.31
N ALA A 65 14.65 -12.09 -1.48
CA ALA A 65 14.47 -13.52 -1.68
C ALA A 65 13.00 -13.97 -1.65
N GLY A 66 12.15 -13.34 -0.85
CA GLY A 66 10.71 -13.62 -0.82
C GLY A 66 10.01 -13.13 -2.09
N ALA A 67 10.33 -11.91 -2.53
CA ALA A 67 9.83 -11.37 -3.79
C ALA A 67 10.25 -12.23 -5.00
N ASP A 68 11.50 -12.68 -5.04
CA ASP A 68 12.00 -13.57 -6.08
C ASP A 68 11.29 -14.93 -6.07
N ALA A 69 10.97 -15.48 -4.89
CA ALA A 69 10.31 -16.78 -4.75
C ALA A 69 8.89 -16.82 -5.33
N ILE A 70 8.17 -15.69 -5.31
CA ILE A 70 6.80 -15.59 -5.84
C ILE A 70 6.76 -15.03 -7.27
N ARG A 71 7.90 -14.59 -7.80
CA ARG A 71 7.98 -13.87 -9.07
C ARG A 71 7.29 -14.62 -10.21
N ASP A 72 7.65 -15.88 -10.40
CA ASP A 72 7.11 -16.67 -11.51
C ASP A 72 5.59 -16.83 -11.40
N ASP A 73 5.08 -17.08 -10.19
CA ASP A 73 3.64 -17.24 -9.99
C ASP A 73 2.89 -15.92 -10.24
N ILE A 74 3.35 -14.79 -9.69
CA ILE A 74 2.66 -13.50 -9.88
C ILE A 74 2.72 -13.02 -11.32
N PHE A 75 3.81 -13.28 -12.05
CA PHE A 75 3.94 -12.92 -13.46
C PHE A 75 2.98 -13.73 -14.35
N THR A 76 2.75 -15.01 -14.07
CA THR A 76 1.74 -15.81 -14.77
C THR A 76 0.32 -15.30 -14.54
N ARG A 77 0.08 -14.57 -13.46
CA ARG A 77 -1.23 -14.01 -13.09
C ARG A 77 -1.46 -12.58 -13.58
N LYS A 78 -0.53 -12.00 -14.33
CA LYS A 78 -0.64 -10.61 -14.80
C LYS A 78 -2.00 -10.31 -15.43
N GLU A 79 -2.45 -11.15 -16.35
CA GLU A 79 -3.74 -11.00 -17.04
C GLU A 79 -4.94 -11.13 -16.08
N GLU A 80 -4.84 -11.98 -15.06
CA GLU A 80 -5.86 -12.14 -14.02
C GLU A 80 -5.93 -10.91 -13.12
N ILE A 81 -4.77 -10.35 -12.75
CA ILE A 81 -4.65 -9.10 -11.98
C ILE A 81 -5.27 -7.93 -12.76
N LEU A 82 -4.92 -7.78 -14.03
CA LEU A 82 -5.50 -6.72 -14.88
C LEU A 82 -7.02 -6.83 -14.97
N LYS A 83 -7.56 -8.04 -15.17
CA LYS A 83 -9.02 -8.27 -15.18
C LYS A 83 -9.68 -7.95 -13.84
N ALA A 84 -9.01 -8.21 -12.73
CA ALA A 84 -9.52 -7.86 -11.40
C ALA A 84 -9.53 -6.33 -11.18
N ILE A 85 -8.47 -5.64 -11.61
CA ILE A 85 -8.40 -4.17 -11.59
C ILE A 85 -9.53 -3.57 -12.44
N ASP A 86 -9.72 -4.06 -13.67
CA ASP A 86 -10.79 -3.60 -14.59
C ASP A 86 -12.19 -3.88 -14.03
N ALA A 87 -12.36 -4.96 -13.27
CA ALA A 87 -13.60 -5.26 -12.54
C ALA A 87 -13.80 -4.37 -11.31
N GLY A 88 -12.78 -3.57 -10.96
CA GLY A 88 -12.79 -2.60 -9.86
C GLY A 88 -12.46 -3.22 -8.50
N CYS A 89 -11.68 -4.31 -8.46
CA CYS A 89 -11.06 -4.76 -7.23
C CYS A 89 -10.01 -3.75 -6.80
N CYS A 90 -10.04 -3.32 -5.54
CA CYS A 90 -9.03 -2.43 -5.00
C CYS A 90 -7.77 -3.22 -4.64
N PHE A 91 -6.60 -2.76 -5.09
CA PHE A 91 -5.30 -3.31 -4.71
C PHE A 91 -4.62 -2.38 -3.72
N PHE A 92 -4.18 -2.94 -2.59
CA PHE A 92 -3.36 -2.22 -1.62
C PHE A 92 -2.01 -2.90 -1.49
N LEU A 93 -0.95 -2.20 -1.94
CA LEU A 93 0.40 -2.72 -2.13
C LEU A 93 1.38 -2.01 -1.21
N ILE A 94 2.29 -2.77 -0.57
CA ILE A 94 3.31 -2.20 0.31
C ILE A 94 4.71 -2.70 -0.07
N GLY A 95 5.67 -1.77 -0.14
CA GLY A 95 7.08 -2.06 -0.31
C GLY A 95 7.41 -2.82 -1.59
N SER A 96 7.95 -4.03 -1.49
CA SER A 96 8.33 -4.84 -2.65
C SER A 96 7.16 -5.17 -3.59
N SER A 97 5.94 -5.24 -3.07
CA SER A 97 4.74 -5.39 -3.90
C SER A 97 4.47 -4.12 -4.73
N PHE A 98 4.68 -2.95 -4.15
CA PHE A 98 4.64 -1.68 -4.88
C PHE A 98 5.70 -1.70 -6.00
N GLU A 99 6.94 -2.08 -5.69
CA GLU A 99 8.03 -2.16 -6.67
C GLU A 99 7.71 -3.11 -7.84
N MET A 100 7.12 -4.29 -7.57
CA MET A 100 6.81 -5.30 -8.59
C MET A 100 5.75 -4.84 -9.61
N PHE A 101 4.82 -3.96 -9.23
CA PHE A 101 3.75 -3.49 -10.13
C PHE A 101 4.25 -2.49 -11.18
N GLY A 102 5.43 -1.90 -11.00
CA GLY A 102 6.07 -0.99 -11.95
C GLY A 102 6.49 -1.66 -13.25
N ASN A 103 7.01 -0.84 -14.17
CA ASN A 103 7.51 -1.29 -15.48
C ASN A 103 8.78 -2.10 -15.35
N SER A 104 9.70 -1.66 -14.47
CA SER A 104 11.01 -2.30 -14.33
C SER A 104 11.67 -1.99 -12.99
N TYR A 105 12.64 -2.84 -12.66
CA TYR A 105 13.54 -2.68 -11.54
C TYR A 105 14.99 -2.59 -12.06
N ILE A 106 15.65 -1.46 -11.84
CA ILE A 106 17.00 -1.19 -12.32
C ILE A 106 17.99 -1.46 -11.19
N LEU A 107 18.86 -2.44 -11.41
CA LEU A 107 19.92 -2.82 -10.48
C LEU A 107 21.05 -1.79 -10.44
N GLU A 108 21.88 -1.82 -9.39
CA GLU A 108 23.04 -0.94 -9.21
C GLU A 108 24.04 -1.01 -10.39
N ASP A 109 24.19 -2.19 -11.01
CA ASP A 109 25.01 -2.39 -12.21
C ASP A 109 24.38 -1.89 -13.51
N GLY A 110 23.17 -1.32 -13.45
CA GLY A 110 22.40 -0.83 -14.59
C GLY A 110 21.60 -1.90 -15.32
N LYS A 111 21.62 -3.16 -14.87
CA LYS A 111 20.79 -4.21 -15.45
C LYS A 111 19.33 -3.96 -15.11
N GLU A 112 18.48 -4.01 -16.12
CA GLU A 112 17.03 -3.85 -15.98
C GLU A 112 16.37 -5.23 -15.85
N LEU A 113 15.56 -5.37 -14.79
CA LEU A 113 14.67 -6.51 -14.59
C LEU A 113 13.26 -6.06 -14.91
N GLU A 114 12.52 -6.89 -15.62
CA GLU A 114 11.12 -6.62 -15.96
C GLU A 114 10.25 -6.58 -14.69
N GLY A 115 9.38 -5.58 -14.56
CA GLY A 115 8.28 -5.52 -13.61
C GLY A 115 6.99 -6.10 -14.21
N LEU A 116 5.89 -6.07 -13.47
CA LEU A 116 4.59 -6.47 -14.00
C LEU A 116 4.09 -5.50 -15.09
N GLY A 117 4.60 -4.26 -15.10
CA GLY A 117 4.20 -3.24 -16.07
C GLY A 117 2.70 -2.91 -16.01
N ILE A 118 2.15 -2.91 -14.81
CA ILE A 118 0.76 -2.54 -14.53
C ILE A 118 0.67 -1.04 -14.26
N CYS A 119 1.67 -0.51 -13.56
CA CYS A 119 1.78 0.91 -13.23
C CYS A 119 2.98 1.53 -13.93
N ASP A 120 2.84 2.81 -14.34
CA ASP A 120 3.86 3.51 -15.13
C ASP A 120 4.89 4.21 -14.22
N TYR A 121 5.77 3.42 -13.62
CA TYR A 121 6.94 3.88 -12.86
C TYR A 121 8.05 2.82 -12.90
N LYS A 122 9.24 3.21 -12.46
CA LYS A 122 10.42 2.34 -12.33
C LYS A 122 10.90 2.32 -10.90
N THR A 123 11.44 1.19 -10.48
CA THR A 123 12.20 1.08 -9.23
C THR A 123 13.70 1.11 -9.53
N LEU A 124 14.43 1.93 -8.78
CA LEU A 124 15.88 1.98 -8.84
C LEU A 124 16.47 1.34 -7.60
N GLU A 125 17.40 0.40 -7.78
CA GLU A 125 18.22 -0.10 -6.69
C GLU A 125 19.14 1.03 -6.19
N PRO A 126 19.38 1.14 -4.89
CA PRO A 126 20.03 2.33 -4.34
C PRO A 126 21.52 2.32 -4.59
N THR A 127 22.04 3.51 -4.84
CA THR A 127 23.46 3.86 -4.79
C THR A 127 23.83 4.68 -3.55
N GLY A 128 22.94 4.78 -2.56
CA GLY A 128 23.09 5.72 -1.45
C GLY A 128 22.52 5.26 -0.11
N LYS A 129 22.19 6.23 0.73
CA LYS A 129 21.67 5.98 2.08
C LYS A 129 20.27 5.38 2.02
N ARG A 130 20.05 4.38 2.87
CA ARG A 130 18.72 3.85 3.16
C ARG A 130 17.87 4.90 3.89
N ALA A 131 16.66 5.12 3.44
CA ALA A 131 15.66 5.89 4.18
C ALA A 131 15.15 5.04 5.33
N VAL A 132 15.41 5.48 6.57
CA VAL A 132 14.94 4.80 7.79
C VAL A 132 14.41 5.83 8.75
N GLY A 133 13.14 5.76 9.07
CA GLY A 133 12.53 6.65 10.04
C GLY A 133 11.03 6.81 9.89
N ASN A 134 10.50 7.70 10.70
CA ASN A 134 9.08 8.05 10.56
C ASN A 134 8.89 8.98 9.35
N ILE A 135 7.77 8.81 8.68
CA ILE A 135 7.36 9.64 7.55
C ILE A 135 5.96 10.20 7.80
N LEU A 136 5.76 11.46 7.44
CA LEU A 136 4.47 12.15 7.46
C LEU A 136 4.11 12.58 6.05
N VAL A 137 2.96 12.13 5.58
CA VAL A 137 2.47 12.36 4.21
C VAL A 137 1.07 12.97 4.26
N ASP A 138 0.85 14.01 3.49
CA ASP A 138 -0.50 14.56 3.28
C ASP A 138 -1.10 13.94 2.01
N ILE A 139 -2.19 13.20 2.15
CA ILE A 139 -2.90 12.54 1.07
C ILE A 139 -4.26 13.17 0.83
N ASN A 140 -4.77 13.06 -0.40
CA ASN A 140 -6.11 13.50 -0.75
C ASN A 140 -7.06 12.30 -0.80
N CYS A 141 -7.96 12.22 0.19
CA CYS A 141 -8.96 11.18 0.26
C CYS A 141 -10.33 11.71 -0.18
N SER A 142 -10.67 11.56 -1.47
CA SER A 142 -11.94 12.01 -2.04
C SER A 142 -12.23 13.51 -1.77
N GLY A 143 -11.24 14.38 -2.05
CA GLY A 143 -11.34 15.82 -1.84
C GLY A 143 -11.03 16.31 -0.42
N LYS A 144 -10.90 15.41 0.54
CA LYS A 144 -10.47 15.75 1.91
C LYS A 144 -9.00 15.45 2.09
N LYS A 145 -8.22 16.46 2.49
CA LYS A 145 -6.82 16.28 2.81
C LYS A 145 -6.67 15.72 4.23
N ILE A 146 -5.95 14.61 4.37
CA ILE A 146 -5.59 14.00 5.64
C ILE A 146 -4.09 13.78 5.72
N SER A 147 -3.52 13.81 6.93
CA SER A 147 -2.13 13.44 7.16
C SER A 147 -2.06 11.95 7.53
N VAL A 148 -1.06 11.25 7.02
CA VAL A 148 -0.79 9.83 7.26
C VAL A 148 0.60 9.67 7.84
N LEU A 149 0.71 8.94 8.94
CA LEU A 149 1.95 8.61 9.63
C LEU A 149 2.37 7.18 9.28
N GLY A 150 3.57 7.03 8.75
CA GLY A 150 4.19 5.74 8.48
C GLY A 150 5.60 5.63 9.04
N PHE A 151 6.20 4.49 8.80
CA PHE A 151 7.62 4.25 9.00
C PHE A 151 8.20 3.81 7.66
N GLU A 152 9.20 4.52 7.16
CA GLU A 152 9.93 4.13 5.95
C GLU A 152 11.19 3.35 6.31
N ASN A 153 11.47 2.28 5.60
CA ASN A 153 12.71 1.52 5.72
C ASN A 153 13.06 0.88 4.37
N HIS A 154 13.36 1.72 3.41
CA HIS A 154 13.70 1.31 2.06
C HIS A 154 14.99 1.96 1.59
N ALA A 155 15.66 1.32 0.66
CA ALA A 155 16.84 1.85 0.02
C ALA A 155 16.54 2.18 -1.46
N THR A 156 15.56 1.52 -2.04
CA THR A 156 15.08 1.74 -3.40
C THR A 156 14.44 3.11 -3.58
N GLN A 157 14.46 3.61 -4.81
CA GLN A 157 13.73 4.80 -5.22
C GLN A 157 12.73 4.43 -6.30
N ILE A 158 11.57 5.07 -6.30
CA ILE A 158 10.52 4.84 -7.30
C ILE A 158 10.38 6.11 -8.12
N GLU A 159 10.77 6.05 -9.38
CA GLU A 159 10.79 7.18 -10.32
C GLU A 159 9.69 7.08 -11.37
N GLY A 160 9.26 8.24 -11.87
CA GLY A 160 8.27 8.33 -12.94
C GLY A 160 6.82 8.29 -12.46
N VAL A 161 6.58 8.25 -11.14
CA VAL A 161 5.21 8.25 -10.61
C VAL A 161 4.47 9.52 -11.01
N THR A 162 3.46 9.38 -11.85
CA THR A 162 2.62 10.49 -12.35
C THR A 162 1.44 10.81 -11.43
N SER A 163 1.01 9.83 -10.62
CA SER A 163 -0.09 9.98 -9.66
C SER A 163 0.37 9.54 -8.25
N PRO A 164 1.11 10.40 -7.52
CA PRO A 164 1.57 10.06 -6.18
C PRO A 164 0.42 9.99 -5.19
N LEU A 165 0.51 9.08 -4.20
CA LEU A 165 -0.45 8.95 -3.11
C LEU A 165 -0.52 10.25 -2.29
N GLY A 166 0.63 10.89 -2.02
CA GLY A 166 0.63 12.14 -1.28
C GLY A 166 1.94 12.91 -1.28
N GLU A 167 1.88 14.13 -0.72
CA GLU A 167 3.02 15.03 -0.54
C GLU A 167 3.69 14.77 0.80
N VAL A 168 5.00 14.52 0.81
CA VAL A 168 5.79 14.27 2.01
C VAL A 168 6.01 15.57 2.78
N ARG A 169 5.66 15.58 4.06
CA ARG A 169 5.93 16.68 5.00
C ARG A 169 7.22 16.46 5.78
N SER A 170 7.48 15.22 6.14
CA SER A 170 8.68 14.78 6.83
C SER A 170 9.01 13.36 6.40
N GLY A 171 10.27 13.05 6.16
CA GLY A 171 10.70 11.76 5.62
C GLY A 171 11.25 11.88 4.19
N SER A 172 11.47 10.75 3.51
CA SER A 172 12.08 10.69 2.17
C SER A 172 11.03 10.53 1.06
N GLY A 173 10.19 9.51 1.14
CA GLY A 173 9.22 9.16 0.11
C GLY A 173 9.83 8.40 -1.07
N ASN A 174 9.19 8.49 -2.25
CA ASN A 174 9.54 7.71 -3.44
C ASN A 174 10.98 7.98 -3.96
N VAL A 175 11.42 9.22 -3.90
CA VAL A 175 12.73 9.64 -4.41
C VAL A 175 13.44 10.48 -3.36
N HIS A 176 14.71 10.18 -3.14
CA HIS A 176 15.55 10.95 -2.24
C HIS A 176 15.91 12.31 -2.87
N ALA A 177 14.99 13.25 -2.83
CA ALA A 177 15.20 14.59 -3.36
C ALA A 177 16.07 15.45 -2.44
N GLY A 178 16.81 16.41 -3.01
CA GLY A 178 17.58 17.40 -2.26
C GLY A 178 16.72 18.28 -1.37
N GLU A 179 17.35 18.97 -0.42
CA GLU A 179 16.68 19.92 0.48
C GLU A 179 15.89 20.98 -0.30
N GLY A 180 14.67 21.26 0.16
CA GLY A 180 13.79 22.27 -0.43
C GLY A 180 12.95 21.80 -1.62
N SER A 181 13.18 20.58 -2.15
CA SER A 181 12.35 20.01 -3.20
C SER A 181 11.06 19.41 -2.66
N LYS A 182 9.97 19.53 -3.43
CA LYS A 182 8.75 18.76 -3.12
C LYS A 182 9.04 17.29 -3.27
N ARG A 183 8.64 16.53 -2.27
CA ARG A 183 8.77 15.07 -2.24
C ARG A 183 7.40 14.44 -2.21
N TYR A 184 7.29 13.32 -2.84
CA TYR A 184 6.05 12.56 -2.93
C TYR A 184 6.26 11.13 -2.46
N GLU A 185 5.19 10.51 -2.02
CA GLU A 185 5.18 9.14 -1.54
C GLU A 185 4.06 8.35 -2.20
N GLY A 186 4.36 7.08 -2.51
CA GLY A 186 3.40 6.10 -2.99
C GLY A 186 2.90 6.36 -4.41
N TYR A 187 1.87 5.62 -4.77
CA TYR A 187 1.12 5.71 -6.00
C TYR A 187 -0.36 5.51 -5.72
N ILE A 188 -1.22 6.19 -6.47
CA ILE A 188 -2.66 5.99 -6.40
C ILE A 188 -3.31 6.18 -7.77
N ASP A 189 -4.23 5.29 -8.10
CA ASP A 189 -5.22 5.46 -9.16
C ASP A 189 -6.61 5.04 -8.69
N ASP A 190 -7.51 4.75 -9.63
CA ASP A 190 -8.88 4.37 -9.27
C ASP A 190 -8.95 3.07 -8.45
N ASN A 191 -8.10 2.09 -8.72
CA ASN A 191 -8.19 0.75 -8.11
C ASN A 191 -6.87 0.27 -7.48
N ILE A 192 -5.79 1.06 -7.54
CA ILE A 192 -4.51 0.72 -6.94
C ILE A 192 -4.10 1.80 -5.96
N ILE A 193 -3.73 1.40 -4.75
CA ILE A 193 -3.08 2.23 -3.73
C ILE A 193 -1.79 1.53 -3.35
N ALA A 194 -0.67 2.19 -3.53
CA ALA A 194 0.63 1.63 -3.22
C ALA A 194 1.48 2.59 -2.38
N THR A 195 2.28 2.05 -1.47
CA THR A 195 3.07 2.84 -0.52
C THR A 195 4.32 2.10 -0.06
N SER A 196 5.37 2.84 0.28
CA SER A 196 6.54 2.33 1.00
C SER A 196 6.44 2.53 2.52
N MET A 197 5.28 2.94 3.01
CA MET A 197 5.04 3.14 4.45
C MET A 197 4.68 1.84 5.16
N HIS A 198 5.38 1.55 6.23
CA HIS A 198 5.20 0.40 7.10
C HIS A 198 4.69 0.75 8.48
N GLY A 199 4.58 -0.30 9.31
CA GLY A 199 4.46 -0.22 10.72
C GLY A 199 3.13 -0.51 11.38
N PRO A 200 2.27 -1.47 10.95
CA PRO A 200 1.38 -1.45 9.79
C PRO A 200 0.68 -0.09 9.66
N VAL A 201 0.77 0.50 8.48
CA VAL A 201 0.39 1.92 8.29
C VAL A 201 -1.07 2.21 8.66
N LEU A 202 -1.99 1.29 8.39
CA LEU A 202 -3.42 1.50 8.63
C LEU A 202 -3.80 1.53 10.12
N ILE A 203 -3.08 0.80 10.97
CA ILE A 203 -3.36 0.78 12.41
C ILE A 203 -3.19 2.17 13.04
N LYS A 204 -2.27 2.98 12.52
CA LYS A 204 -1.98 4.32 13.02
C LYS A 204 -2.87 5.41 12.41
N ASN A 205 -3.62 5.10 11.36
CA ASN A 205 -4.25 6.08 10.50
C ASN A 205 -5.71 5.72 10.20
N ALA A 206 -6.59 5.97 11.17
CA ALA A 206 -8.02 5.65 11.07
C ALA A 206 -8.68 6.21 9.80
N GLY A 207 -8.42 7.46 9.46
CA GLY A 207 -8.96 8.10 8.26
C GLY A 207 -8.44 7.48 6.95
N PHE A 208 -7.19 7.02 6.91
CA PHE A 208 -6.64 6.32 5.75
C PHE A 208 -7.23 4.91 5.62
N THR A 209 -7.45 4.22 6.76
CA THR A 209 -8.14 2.94 6.78
C THR A 209 -9.55 3.05 6.22
N ASP A 210 -10.31 4.06 6.65
CA ASP A 210 -11.66 4.34 6.15
C ASP A 210 -11.66 4.67 4.65
N PHE A 211 -10.64 5.38 4.16
CA PHE A 211 -10.48 5.65 2.74
C PHE A 211 -10.30 4.36 1.92
N ILE A 212 -9.48 3.41 2.39
CA ILE A 212 -9.30 2.12 1.73
C ILE A 212 -10.59 1.30 1.75
N ILE A 213 -11.32 1.28 2.87
CA ILE A 213 -12.62 0.60 2.96
C ILE A 213 -13.61 1.19 1.94
N LYS A 214 -13.68 2.54 1.82
CA LYS A 214 -14.52 3.20 0.83
C LYS A 214 -14.18 2.79 -0.60
N LYS A 215 -12.90 2.79 -0.94
CA LYS A 215 -12.40 2.34 -2.24
C LYS A 215 -12.80 0.90 -2.53
N ALA A 216 -12.54 -0.01 -1.61
CA ALA A 216 -12.85 -1.44 -1.75
C ALA A 216 -14.35 -1.71 -1.91
N LEU A 217 -15.20 -0.95 -1.24
CA LEU A 217 -16.66 -1.08 -1.31
C LEU A 217 -17.30 -0.19 -2.38
N LYS A 218 -16.50 0.62 -3.10
CA LYS A 218 -16.97 1.59 -4.11
C LYS A 218 -18.02 2.55 -3.54
N LYS A 219 -17.75 3.08 -2.34
CA LYS A 219 -18.61 4.01 -1.62
C LYS A 219 -18.01 5.40 -1.56
N ASP A 220 -18.85 6.40 -1.63
CA ASP A 220 -18.46 7.80 -1.41
C ASP A 220 -18.28 8.08 0.09
N GLU A 221 -19.12 7.49 0.95
CA GLU A 221 -19.09 7.70 2.39
C GLU A 221 -19.28 6.39 3.17
N LEU A 222 -18.78 6.38 4.41
CA LEU A 222 -19.03 5.36 5.42
C LEU A 222 -19.74 5.98 6.61
N GLU A 223 -20.52 5.18 7.33
CA GLU A 223 -21.06 5.59 8.62
C GLU A 223 -19.95 6.08 9.54
N PRO A 224 -20.11 7.23 10.20
CA PRO A 224 -19.12 7.75 11.14
C PRO A 224 -18.78 6.72 12.23
N LEU A 225 -17.50 6.65 12.57
CA LEU A 225 -17.02 5.81 13.66
C LEU A 225 -16.19 6.65 14.61
N GLU A 226 -16.50 6.56 15.91
CA GLU A 226 -15.70 7.20 16.93
C GLU A 226 -14.26 6.67 16.89
N SER A 227 -13.29 7.56 16.85
CA SER A 227 -11.87 7.29 16.74
C SER A 227 -11.06 8.11 17.74
N GLU A 228 -11.65 8.50 18.88
CA GLU A 228 -11.04 9.44 19.84
C GLU A 228 -9.67 8.97 20.34
N ILE A 229 -9.50 7.66 20.57
CA ILE A 229 -8.24 7.08 21.04
C ILE A 229 -7.21 7.11 19.93
N GLU A 230 -7.60 6.66 18.72
CA GLU A 230 -6.75 6.65 17.53
C GLU A 230 -6.33 8.07 17.16
N ASP A 231 -7.26 9.02 17.19
CA ASP A 231 -6.99 10.43 16.86
C ASP A 231 -6.04 11.07 17.88
N LYS A 232 -6.22 10.81 19.18
CA LYS A 232 -5.29 11.25 20.22
C LYS A 232 -3.90 10.65 20.04
N ALA A 233 -3.81 9.35 19.77
CA ALA A 233 -2.54 8.68 19.53
C ALA A 233 -1.83 9.25 18.28
N PHE A 234 -2.58 9.48 17.20
CA PHE A 234 -2.09 10.10 15.99
C PHE A 234 -1.52 11.50 16.26
N GLU A 235 -2.27 12.37 16.92
CA GLU A 235 -1.82 13.75 17.23
C GLU A 235 -0.59 13.78 18.14
N MET A 236 -0.49 12.86 19.10
CA MET A 236 0.70 12.71 19.93
C MET A 236 1.95 12.32 19.12
N LEU A 237 1.81 11.38 18.17
CA LEU A 237 2.89 10.95 17.30
C LEU A 237 3.28 12.08 16.34
N LYS A 238 2.31 12.74 15.72
CA LYS A 238 2.52 13.84 14.78
C LYS A 238 3.30 14.99 15.42
N LYS A 239 2.97 15.37 16.65
CA LYS A 239 3.71 16.40 17.41
C LYS A 239 5.19 16.06 17.61
N ARG A 240 5.54 14.78 17.70
CA ARG A 240 6.94 14.34 17.85
C ARG A 240 7.73 14.39 16.53
N LEU A 241 7.06 14.45 15.39
CA LEU A 241 7.68 14.44 14.06
C LEU A 241 7.82 15.84 13.45
N THR A 242 7.08 16.80 13.96
CA THR A 242 7.07 18.20 13.46
C THR A 242 7.98 19.14 14.23
N ILE A 243 8.90 18.61 15.07
CA ILE A 243 9.90 19.36 15.80
C ILE A 243 11.21 19.40 15.03
#